data_c7fe8f0a07be69d854713bf80c013621
#
_entry.id   c7fe8f0a07be69d854713bf80c013621
#
_cell.length_a   1.000
_cell.length_b   1.000
_cell.length_c   1.000
_cell.angle_alpha   90.00
_cell.angle_beta   90.00
_cell.angle_gamma   90.00
#
_symmetry.space_group_name_H-M   'P 1'
#
loop_
_entity.id
_entity.type
_entity.pdbx_description
1 polymer ?
#
loop_
_entity_poly.entity_id
_entity_poly.type
_entity_poly.pdbx_seq_one_letter_code
_entity_poly.pdbx_strand_id
1 'polypeptide(L)'
;SMKEFLAELAITATPEGMLKLSRGIYEYFDYEAGSTNIRTTAAEAFAKRQGVCQDFAHVFVSLARLAGLPARYVCGLPQGEGTTHAWGEIWYNGCWYGYDPTRNQLVDEGYITLAVGRDYGDCPVERGIFRGAADQLQTVFMQVQEQ
;
A
#
# COMPACT_ATOMS: atom_id res chain seq x y z
N SER A 1 -14.30 11.28 -9.56
CA SER A 1 -13.97 9.87 -9.79
C SER A 1 -12.47 9.64 -9.79
N MET A 2 -12.07 8.39 -9.67
CA MET A 2 -10.65 8.04 -9.72
C MET A 2 -9.99 8.44 -11.04
N LYS A 3 -10.71 8.32 -12.15
CA LYS A 3 -10.19 8.74 -13.46
C LYS A 3 -9.93 10.23 -13.53
N GLU A 4 -10.84 11.03 -12.98
CA GLU A 4 -10.69 12.47 -12.94
C GLU A 4 -9.52 12.88 -12.06
N PHE A 5 -9.39 12.24 -10.90
CA PHE A 5 -8.28 12.47 -9.99
C PHE A 5 -6.93 12.20 -10.67
N LEU A 6 -6.85 11.07 -11.38
CA LEU A 6 -5.64 10.70 -12.10
C LEU A 6 -5.30 11.72 -13.20
N ALA A 7 -6.32 12.17 -13.93
CA ALA A 7 -6.15 13.18 -15.00
C ALA A 7 -5.69 14.52 -14.44
N GLU A 8 -6.26 14.96 -13.32
CA GLU A 8 -5.89 16.23 -12.69
C GLU A 8 -4.45 16.24 -12.20
N LEU A 9 -3.93 15.10 -11.77
CA LEU A 9 -2.53 14.99 -11.34
C LEU A 9 -1.56 15.00 -12.53
N ALA A 10 -2.06 14.81 -13.75
CA ALA A 10 -1.25 14.77 -14.97
C ALA A 10 -0.09 13.75 -14.85
N ILE A 11 -0.44 12.54 -14.42
CA ILE A 11 0.55 11.49 -14.11
C ILE A 11 0.96 10.74 -15.37
N THR A 12 2.26 10.46 -15.49
CA THR A 12 2.79 9.54 -16.51
C THR A 12 2.88 8.13 -15.93
N ALA A 13 2.83 7.12 -16.81
CA ALA A 13 2.99 5.71 -16.42
C ALA A 13 4.47 5.37 -16.26
N THR A 14 5.12 5.99 -15.29
CA THR A 14 6.55 5.89 -15.01
C THR A 14 6.75 5.89 -13.49
N PRO A 15 7.93 5.47 -12.99
CA PRO A 15 8.22 5.57 -11.55
C PRO A 15 8.05 6.98 -11.00
N GLU A 16 8.46 8.01 -11.74
CA GLU A 16 8.29 9.41 -11.34
C GLU A 16 6.80 9.77 -11.26
N GLY A 17 6.01 9.28 -12.22
CA GLY A 17 4.56 9.49 -12.22
C GLY A 17 3.91 8.80 -11.02
N MET A 18 4.39 7.63 -10.65
CA MET A 18 3.85 6.90 -9.51
C MET A 18 4.24 7.54 -8.18
N LEU A 19 5.42 8.16 -8.09
CA LEU A 19 5.79 8.94 -6.92
C LEU A 19 4.84 10.11 -6.73
N LYS A 20 4.50 10.79 -7.82
CA LYS A 20 3.52 11.88 -7.81
C LYS A 20 2.14 11.39 -7.41
N LEU A 21 1.74 10.20 -7.89
CA LEU A 21 0.48 9.58 -7.52
C LEU A 21 0.42 9.27 -6.02
N SER A 22 1.47 8.66 -5.50
CA SER A 22 1.57 8.34 -4.08
C SER A 22 1.42 9.57 -3.21
N ARG A 23 2.11 10.64 -3.56
CA ARG A 23 2.02 11.93 -2.88
C ARG A 23 0.61 12.51 -2.99
N GLY A 24 -0.01 12.43 -4.15
CA GLY A 24 -1.37 12.92 -4.37
C GLY A 24 -2.39 12.21 -3.49
N ILE A 25 -2.24 10.91 -3.32
CA ILE A 25 -3.10 10.13 -2.43
C ILE A 25 -2.89 10.57 -0.98
N TYR A 26 -1.64 10.70 -0.58
CA TYR A 26 -1.29 11.14 0.77
C TYR A 26 -1.95 12.48 1.11
N GLU A 27 -1.94 13.42 0.17
CA GLU A 27 -2.52 14.74 0.37
C GLU A 27 -4.04 14.75 0.27
N TYR A 28 -4.63 13.84 -0.50
CA TYR A 28 -6.07 13.79 -0.74
C TYR A 28 -6.83 13.10 0.39
N PHE A 29 -6.22 12.10 1.01
CA PHE A 29 -6.88 11.26 2.01
C PHE A 29 -6.58 11.75 3.43
N ASP A 30 -7.56 11.56 4.32
CA ASP A 30 -7.35 11.66 5.75
C ASP A 30 -7.14 10.27 6.33
N TYR A 31 -6.08 10.08 7.08
CA TYR A 31 -5.87 8.81 7.79
C TYR A 31 -6.79 8.79 9.00
N GLU A 32 -7.74 7.85 9.00
CA GLU A 32 -8.78 7.81 10.02
C GLU A 32 -9.04 6.36 10.42
N ALA A 33 -8.52 5.96 11.59
CA ALA A 33 -8.76 4.62 12.12
C ALA A 33 -10.25 4.42 12.37
N GLY A 34 -10.76 3.25 11.97
CA GLY A 34 -12.16 2.91 12.18
C GLY A 34 -13.12 3.44 11.12
N SER A 35 -12.65 4.24 10.16
CA SER A 35 -13.50 4.75 9.09
C SER A 35 -13.85 3.71 8.03
N THR A 36 -13.03 2.66 7.95
CA THR A 36 -13.17 1.58 6.97
C THR A 36 -12.99 0.23 7.64
N ASN A 37 -13.27 -0.83 6.90
CA ASN A 37 -13.05 -2.20 7.36
C ASN A 37 -12.44 -3.03 6.24
N ILE A 38 -12.17 -4.31 6.51
CA ILE A 38 -11.50 -5.19 5.55
C ILE A 38 -12.30 -5.45 4.27
N ARG A 39 -13.58 -5.10 4.25
CA ARG A 39 -14.44 -5.24 3.07
C ARG A 39 -14.57 -3.95 2.27
N THR A 40 -14.02 -2.86 2.76
CA THR A 40 -14.08 -1.57 2.07
C THR A 40 -13.29 -1.67 0.77
N THR A 41 -13.93 -1.33 -0.35
CA THR A 41 -13.26 -1.33 -1.66
C THR A 41 -12.47 -0.05 -1.85
N ALA A 42 -11.57 -0.06 -2.85
CA ALA A 42 -10.82 1.14 -3.21
C ALA A 42 -11.75 2.28 -3.60
N ALA A 43 -12.81 1.97 -4.36
CA ALA A 43 -13.78 2.99 -4.77
C ALA A 43 -14.51 3.60 -3.59
N GLU A 44 -14.89 2.78 -2.60
CA GLU A 44 -15.57 3.26 -1.40
C GLU A 44 -14.67 4.15 -0.56
N ALA A 45 -13.42 3.73 -0.35
CA ALA A 45 -12.44 4.51 0.40
C ALA A 45 -12.17 5.84 -0.32
N PHE A 46 -12.04 5.79 -1.63
CA PHE A 46 -11.80 6.99 -2.43
C PHE A 46 -12.96 7.99 -2.29
N ALA A 47 -14.19 7.50 -2.32
CA ALA A 47 -15.37 8.36 -2.18
C ALA A 47 -15.43 9.02 -0.80
N LYS A 48 -15.04 8.31 0.25
CA LYS A 48 -15.00 8.85 1.61
C LYS A 48 -13.82 9.77 1.86
N ARG A 49 -12.75 9.64 1.07
CA ARG A 49 -11.47 10.33 1.27
C ARG A 49 -10.85 10.03 2.64
N GLN A 50 -11.13 8.86 3.16
CA GLN A 50 -10.67 8.42 4.48
C GLN A 50 -10.31 6.95 4.45
N GLY A 51 -9.36 6.55 5.28
CA GLY A 51 -8.99 5.16 5.41
C GLY A 51 -7.75 4.96 6.24
N VAL A 52 -7.29 3.71 6.26
CA VAL A 52 -6.05 3.30 6.91
C VAL A 52 -5.07 2.82 5.82
N CYS A 53 -3.91 2.30 6.21
CA CYS A 53 -2.87 1.94 5.25
C CYS A 53 -3.36 1.00 4.13
N GLN A 54 -4.22 0.03 4.45
CA GLN A 54 -4.74 -0.87 3.42
C GLN A 54 -5.58 -0.13 2.37
N ASP A 55 -6.32 0.90 2.77
CA ASP A 55 -7.13 1.68 1.85
C ASP A 55 -6.27 2.55 0.95
N PHE A 56 -5.26 3.19 1.52
CA PHE A 56 -4.29 3.98 0.76
C PHE A 56 -3.60 3.08 -0.29
N ALA A 57 -3.21 1.87 0.11
CA ALA A 57 -2.57 0.91 -0.79
C ALA A 57 -3.53 0.44 -1.89
N HIS A 58 -4.78 0.13 -1.54
CA HIS A 58 -5.80 -0.28 -2.51
C HIS A 58 -6.04 0.80 -3.56
N VAL A 59 -6.17 2.04 -3.11
CA VAL A 59 -6.40 3.18 -4.01
C VAL A 59 -5.19 3.38 -4.92
N PHE A 60 -3.97 3.31 -4.35
CA PHE A 60 -2.75 3.43 -5.14
C PHE A 60 -2.69 2.35 -6.24
N VAL A 61 -2.92 1.10 -5.88
CA VAL A 61 -2.88 -0.02 -6.83
C VAL A 61 -3.92 0.16 -7.93
N SER A 62 -5.14 0.55 -7.55
CA SER A 62 -6.23 0.77 -8.52
C SER A 62 -5.88 1.90 -9.50
N LEU A 63 -5.36 3.00 -8.99
CA LEU A 63 -4.99 4.15 -9.84
C LEU A 63 -3.79 3.85 -10.73
N ALA A 64 -2.80 3.09 -10.21
CA ALA A 64 -1.65 2.67 -11.02
C ALA A 64 -2.10 1.80 -12.18
N ARG A 65 -3.05 0.88 -11.94
CA ARG A 65 -3.62 0.04 -12.99
C ARG A 65 -4.39 0.87 -14.01
N LEU A 66 -5.15 1.86 -13.58
CA LEU A 66 -5.84 2.78 -14.48
C LEU A 66 -4.86 3.58 -15.34
N ALA A 67 -3.69 3.88 -14.82
CA ALA A 67 -2.63 4.56 -15.56
C ALA A 67 -1.91 3.65 -16.56
N GLY A 68 -2.19 2.35 -16.51
CA GLY A 68 -1.65 1.38 -17.45
C GLY A 68 -0.46 0.58 -16.96
N LEU A 69 -0.16 0.61 -15.68
CA LEU A 69 0.96 -0.15 -15.11
C LEU A 69 0.46 -1.38 -14.35
N PRO A 70 1.15 -2.52 -14.49
CA PRO A 70 0.91 -3.64 -13.59
C PRO A 70 1.22 -3.21 -12.17
N ALA A 71 0.32 -3.52 -11.24
CA ALA A 71 0.49 -3.14 -9.84
C ALA A 71 0.00 -4.25 -8.94
N ARG A 72 0.55 -4.31 -7.73
CA ARG A 72 0.16 -5.30 -6.74
C ARG A 72 0.11 -4.71 -5.35
N TYR A 73 -0.75 -5.30 -4.53
CA TYR A 73 -0.90 -4.98 -3.11
C TYR A 73 0.16 -5.74 -2.33
N VAL A 74 0.80 -5.07 -1.39
CA VAL A 74 1.85 -5.67 -0.56
C VAL A 74 1.53 -5.45 0.90
N CYS A 75 1.70 -6.50 1.69
CA CYS A 75 1.59 -6.47 3.13
C CYS A 75 2.93 -6.87 3.72
N GLY A 76 3.37 -6.17 4.74
CA GLY A 76 4.65 -6.49 5.36
C GLY A 76 4.91 -5.68 6.61
N LEU A 77 6.20 -5.58 6.96
CA LEU A 77 6.66 -4.88 8.17
C LEU A 77 7.61 -3.77 7.75
N PRO A 78 7.26 -2.50 8.01
CA PRO A 78 8.21 -1.42 7.84
C PRO A 78 9.22 -1.42 8.98
N GLN A 79 10.41 -0.91 8.72
CA GLN A 79 11.46 -0.82 9.73
C GLN A 79 10.99 0.03 10.92
N GLY A 80 11.29 -0.45 12.11
CA GLY A 80 10.97 0.29 13.33
C GLY A 80 9.58 0.06 13.88
N GLU A 81 8.79 -0.81 13.24
CA GLU A 81 7.42 -1.07 13.68
C GLU A 81 7.15 -2.55 13.89
N GLY A 82 6.36 -2.84 14.93
CA GLY A 82 5.98 -4.20 15.27
C GLY A 82 4.63 -4.63 14.71
N THR A 83 3.99 -3.80 13.90
CA THR A 83 2.69 -4.09 13.31
C THR A 83 2.77 -4.15 11.80
N THR A 84 1.90 -4.95 11.20
CA THR A 84 1.83 -5.06 9.75
C THR A 84 1.37 -3.75 9.12
N HIS A 85 1.83 -3.53 7.90
CA HIS A 85 1.54 -2.34 7.11
C HIS A 85 1.26 -2.77 5.68
N ALA A 86 0.60 -1.91 4.92
CA ALA A 86 0.29 -2.18 3.52
C ALA A 86 0.81 -1.06 2.63
N TRP A 87 1.25 -1.44 1.46
CA TRP A 87 1.70 -0.49 0.43
C TRP A 87 1.47 -1.08 -0.96
N GLY A 88 1.88 -0.35 -1.99
CA GLY A 88 1.71 -0.79 -3.36
C GLY A 88 3.02 -0.90 -4.10
N GLU A 89 3.07 -1.78 -5.08
CA GLU A 89 4.21 -1.92 -5.97
C GLU A 89 3.75 -1.88 -7.42
N ILE A 90 4.58 -1.32 -8.30
CA ILE A 90 4.35 -1.34 -9.74
C ILE A 90 5.49 -2.06 -10.43
N TRP A 91 5.18 -2.65 -11.59
CA TRP A 91 6.19 -3.28 -12.45
C TRP A 91 6.58 -2.31 -13.56
N TYR A 92 7.87 -2.03 -13.67
CA TYR A 92 8.37 -1.13 -14.70
C TYR A 92 9.80 -1.52 -15.09
N ASN A 93 10.02 -1.72 -16.39
CA ASN A 93 11.34 -2.05 -16.95
C ASN A 93 12.06 -3.19 -16.23
N GLY A 94 11.32 -4.26 -15.91
CA GLY A 94 11.91 -5.46 -15.33
C GLY A 94 12.09 -5.45 -13.82
N CYS A 95 11.56 -4.44 -13.12
CA CYS A 95 11.66 -4.33 -11.67
C CYS A 95 10.35 -3.94 -11.03
N TRP A 96 10.18 -4.36 -9.77
CA TRP A 96 9.10 -3.86 -8.92
C TRP A 96 9.58 -2.62 -8.17
N TYR A 97 8.75 -1.57 -8.16
CA TYR A 97 9.01 -0.33 -7.42
C TYR A 97 7.92 -0.17 -6.37
N GLY A 98 8.31 0.05 -5.11
CA GLY A 98 7.37 0.15 -3.99
C GLY A 98 7.13 1.58 -3.54
N TYR A 99 5.86 1.88 -3.24
CA TYR A 99 5.40 3.21 -2.81
C TYR A 99 4.48 3.07 -1.61
N ASP A 100 4.74 3.86 -0.59
CA ASP A 100 3.93 3.90 0.62
C ASP A 100 3.14 5.20 0.67
N PRO A 101 1.90 5.21 0.16
CA PRO A 101 1.11 6.44 0.13
C PRO A 101 0.62 6.88 1.50
N THR A 102 0.58 5.99 2.49
CA THR A 102 0.22 6.36 3.86
C THR A 102 1.26 7.27 4.48
N ARG A 103 2.54 7.06 4.15
CA ARG A 103 3.67 7.80 4.73
C ARG A 103 4.31 8.77 3.75
N ASN A 104 3.83 8.81 2.51
CA ASN A 104 4.38 9.63 1.43
C ASN A 104 5.88 9.38 1.26
N GLN A 105 6.26 8.11 1.12
CA GLN A 105 7.67 7.74 0.95
C GLN A 105 7.81 6.52 0.05
N LEU A 106 9.03 6.33 -0.45
CA LEU A 106 9.38 5.14 -1.20
C LEU A 106 9.62 3.98 -0.24
N VAL A 107 9.30 2.78 -0.70
CA VAL A 107 9.62 1.57 0.04
C VAL A 107 11.10 1.26 -0.19
N ASP A 108 11.84 1.07 0.90
CA ASP A 108 13.28 0.80 0.87
C ASP A 108 13.61 -0.54 1.53
N GLU A 109 14.89 -0.78 1.77
CA GLU A 109 15.39 -2.03 2.35
C GLU A 109 14.88 -2.30 3.77
N GLY A 110 14.39 -1.26 4.46
CA GLY A 110 13.83 -1.41 5.79
C GLY A 110 12.46 -2.05 5.82
N TYR A 111 11.82 -2.18 4.66
CA TYR A 111 10.52 -2.84 4.54
C TYR A 111 10.71 -4.32 4.26
N ILE A 112 9.99 -5.17 5.00
CA ILE A 112 9.97 -6.61 4.74
C ILE A 112 8.64 -7.01 4.15
N THR A 113 8.66 -7.60 2.96
CA THR A 113 7.46 -8.13 2.34
C THR A 113 7.10 -9.48 2.97
N LEU A 114 5.87 -9.58 3.46
CA LEU A 114 5.32 -10.83 3.99
C LEU A 114 4.38 -11.51 3.00
N ALA A 115 3.61 -10.73 2.25
CA ALA A 115 2.68 -11.26 1.26
C ALA A 115 2.44 -10.23 0.17
N VAL A 116 2.18 -10.72 -1.04
CA VAL A 116 1.79 -9.89 -2.18
C VAL A 116 0.53 -10.47 -2.81
N GLY A 117 -0.27 -9.61 -3.44
CA GLY A 117 -1.48 -10.07 -4.10
C GLY A 117 -2.17 -8.94 -4.85
N ARG A 118 -3.38 -9.23 -5.33
CA ARG A 118 -4.18 -8.24 -6.06
C ARG A 118 -4.78 -7.22 -5.10
N ASP A 119 -5.10 -7.65 -3.89
CA ASP A 119 -5.74 -6.84 -2.86
C ASP A 119 -5.53 -7.49 -1.49
N TYR A 120 -6.17 -6.91 -0.46
CA TYR A 120 -6.15 -7.43 0.89
C TYR A 120 -6.54 -8.91 0.97
N GLY A 121 -7.53 -9.32 0.18
CA GLY A 121 -8.03 -10.70 0.22
C GLY A 121 -6.99 -11.76 -0.11
N ASP A 122 -5.96 -11.39 -0.87
CA ASP A 122 -4.86 -12.28 -1.25
C ASP A 122 -3.71 -12.25 -0.24
N CYS A 123 -3.83 -11.45 0.83
CA CYS A 123 -2.77 -11.28 1.83
C CYS A 123 -3.24 -11.79 3.20
N PRO A 124 -3.17 -13.11 3.44
CA PRO A 124 -3.73 -13.71 4.66
C PRO A 124 -3.17 -13.16 5.96
N VAL A 125 -1.94 -12.63 5.93
CA VAL A 125 -1.29 -12.06 7.10
C VAL A 125 -2.14 -10.97 7.75
N GLU A 126 -2.80 -10.14 6.92
CA GLU A 126 -3.60 -9.03 7.41
C GLU A 126 -4.99 -9.43 7.88
N ARG A 127 -5.40 -10.66 7.60
CA ARG A 127 -6.76 -11.12 7.91
C ARG A 127 -6.90 -11.60 9.34
N GLY A 128 -5.86 -11.46 10.15
CA GLY A 128 -5.89 -11.86 11.54
C GLY A 128 -5.83 -13.36 11.78
N ILE A 129 -5.73 -14.17 10.74
CA ILE A 129 -5.65 -15.61 10.86
C ILE A 129 -4.30 -16.08 11.39
N PHE A 130 -3.35 -15.18 11.48
CA PHE A 130 -2.01 -15.45 12.02
C PHE A 130 -1.85 -14.97 13.46
N ARG A 131 -2.93 -14.86 14.21
CA ARG A 131 -2.84 -14.50 15.62
C ARG A 131 -1.92 -15.41 16.40
N GLY A 132 -1.97 -16.71 16.10
CA GLY A 132 -1.08 -17.67 16.71
C GLY A 132 0.37 -17.56 16.26
N ALA A 133 0.63 -16.80 15.20
CA ALA A 133 1.97 -16.58 14.66
C ALA A 133 2.51 -15.19 14.96
N ALA A 134 1.84 -14.42 15.81
CA ALA A 134 2.25 -13.06 16.15
C ALA A 134 3.69 -13.01 16.64
N ASP A 135 4.10 -13.97 17.46
CA ASP A 135 5.47 -14.04 17.96
C ASP A 135 6.48 -14.27 16.84
N GLN A 136 6.11 -15.04 15.83
CA GLN A 136 6.96 -15.29 14.68
C GLN A 136 7.16 -14.02 13.85
N LEU A 137 6.09 -13.24 13.66
CA LEU A 137 6.18 -11.96 12.95
C LEU A 137 7.07 -10.99 13.70
N GLN A 138 6.94 -10.93 15.02
CA GLN A 138 7.79 -10.07 15.83
C GLN A 138 9.26 -10.52 15.78
N THR A 139 9.50 -11.82 15.75
CA THR A 139 10.85 -12.36 15.62
C THR A 139 11.49 -11.93 14.29
N VAL A 140 10.74 -12.05 13.20
CA VAL A 140 11.22 -11.60 11.88
C VAL A 140 11.54 -10.11 11.89
N PHE A 141 10.66 -9.31 12.48
CA PHE A 141 10.86 -7.88 12.60
C PHE A 141 12.14 -7.54 13.37
N MET A 142 12.36 -8.22 14.50
CA MET A 142 13.56 -8.00 15.31
C MET A 142 14.84 -8.40 14.56
N GLN A 143 14.80 -9.49 13.81
CA GLN A 143 15.94 -9.92 13.00
C GLN A 143 16.35 -8.88 11.97
N VAL A 144 15.37 -8.22 11.35
CA VAL A 144 15.66 -7.16 10.38
C VAL A 144 16.35 -5.99 11.05
N GLN A 145 15.95 -5.64 12.26
CA GLN A 145 16.59 -4.54 12.98
C GLN A 145 18.01 -4.83 13.39
N GLU A 146 18.33 -6.09 13.64
CA GLU A 146 19.67 -6.50 14.06
C GLU A 146 20.65 -6.57 12.89
N GLN A 147 20.16 -6.64 11.68
CA GLN A 147 20.97 -6.65 10.49
C GLN A 147 21.33 -5.24 10.04
#